data_55695d63a5f9b22ca71d25f8b94b0d7e
#
_entry.id   55695d63a5f9b22ca71d25f8b94b0d7e
#
_cell.length_a   1.000
_cell.length_b   1.000
_cell.length_c   1.000
_cell.angle_alpha   90.00
_cell.angle_beta   90.00
_cell.angle_gamma   90.00
#
_symmetry.space_group_name_H-M   'P 1'
#
loop_
_entity.id
_entity.type
_entity.pdbx_description
1 polymer ?
#
loop_
_entity_poly.entity_id
_entity_poly.type
_entity_poly.pdbx_seq_one_letter_code
_entity_poly.pdbx_strand_id
1 'polypeptide(L)'
;MTSSAGPVPDAWRQLASLTVAVLLVGPEQKIAGANPAAEQFLGQSLRRISGRRLFELIRFDEPRLIDRAEDTDSPLSARDVWATIPGLGRRRLDLTIGPVIDAPEWQVVSLQDASAAEALGEDPGRSEDSVLRAPEILAHEIKNPLAGIRGAAQLLGRKVSEKDRALTGLIADEVDRIAKLIDEMQTLSRRTAAPVAPCNLHEAVRRARAIIDAAGKAPRIEEEFDPSLPPVLGSTDALVQVLINLLSNAAEASRGEPNPRIIVRTRFSSGLQLHAVSDGKPVRLPIELRVSDNGPGVDPAMRDHIFEPFVTTKKSGQGLGLALVRKLVRDMNGRITHEREEDSRGPSGWTHFHIHLPLAQEPRRSSRSRAA
;
A
#
# COMPACT_ATOMS: atom_id res chain seq x y z
N MET A 1 18.64 -42.70 15.99
CA MET A 1 18.34 -42.04 17.27
C MET A 1 17.05 -41.24 17.08
N THR A 2 15.92 -41.82 17.45
CA THR A 2 14.60 -41.17 17.39
C THR A 2 14.46 -40.23 18.57
N SER A 3 14.49 -38.94 18.30
CA SER A 3 14.20 -37.93 19.30
C SER A 3 12.74 -38.07 19.72
N SER A 4 12.50 -38.55 20.93
CA SER A 4 11.16 -38.54 21.54
C SER A 4 10.81 -37.09 21.89
N ALA A 5 9.99 -36.48 21.04
CA ALA A 5 9.37 -35.20 21.37
C ALA A 5 8.55 -35.39 22.66
N GLY A 6 8.79 -34.57 23.69
CA GLY A 6 8.00 -34.58 24.91
C GLY A 6 6.52 -34.28 24.65
N PRO A 7 5.64 -34.47 25.65
CA PRO A 7 4.21 -34.19 25.47
C PRO A 7 3.99 -32.73 25.07
N VAL A 8 3.03 -32.51 24.12
CA VAL A 8 2.66 -31.17 23.64
C VAL A 8 2.25 -30.30 24.86
N PRO A 9 2.84 -29.11 25.07
CA PRO A 9 2.43 -28.22 26.15
C PRO A 9 0.95 -27.89 26.07
N ASP A 10 0.30 -27.71 27.20
CA ASP A 10 -1.11 -27.29 27.23
C ASP A 10 -1.29 -25.89 26.58
N ALA A 11 -2.51 -25.60 26.15
CA ALA A 11 -2.83 -24.36 25.44
C ALA A 11 -2.48 -23.10 26.24
N TRP A 12 -2.59 -23.15 27.58
CA TRP A 12 -2.24 -22.02 28.43
C TRP A 12 -0.73 -21.76 28.44
N ARG A 13 0.09 -22.79 28.53
CA ARG A 13 1.55 -22.65 28.44
C ARG A 13 2.00 -22.12 27.08
N GLN A 14 1.30 -22.51 26.00
CA GLN A 14 1.56 -21.98 24.67
C GLN A 14 1.23 -20.48 24.61
N LEU A 15 0.05 -20.06 25.12
CA LEU A 15 -0.32 -18.63 25.22
C LEU A 15 0.61 -17.84 26.12
N ALA A 16 1.10 -18.43 27.22
CA ALA A 16 2.03 -17.78 28.13
C ALA A 16 3.42 -17.54 27.52
N SER A 17 3.79 -18.29 26.50
CA SER A 17 5.07 -18.11 25.78
C SER A 17 5.01 -17.04 24.68
N LEU A 18 3.82 -16.50 24.36
CA LEU A 18 3.68 -15.45 23.37
C LEU A 18 4.21 -14.12 23.92
N THR A 19 4.94 -13.41 23.09
CA THR A 19 5.45 -12.06 23.38
C THR A 19 4.41 -10.96 23.14
N VAL A 20 3.29 -11.30 22.51
CA VAL A 20 2.13 -10.43 22.29
C VAL A 20 1.25 -10.44 23.53
N ALA A 21 0.78 -9.26 23.95
CA ALA A 21 -0.18 -9.16 25.05
C ALA A 21 -1.54 -9.74 24.62
N VAL A 22 -1.99 -10.78 25.30
CA VAL A 22 -3.27 -11.45 25.03
C VAL A 22 -4.13 -11.44 26.29
N LEU A 23 -5.37 -10.97 26.13
CA LEU A 23 -6.39 -10.97 27.17
C LEU A 23 -7.56 -11.86 26.74
N LEU A 24 -8.14 -12.58 27.68
CA LEU A 24 -9.43 -13.23 27.54
C LEU A 24 -10.50 -12.36 28.22
N VAL A 25 -11.48 -11.96 27.44
CA VAL A 25 -12.55 -11.06 27.88
C VAL A 25 -13.89 -11.81 27.78
N GLY A 26 -14.62 -11.82 28.86
CA GLY A 26 -15.93 -12.46 28.95
C GLY A 26 -17.10 -11.47 28.82
N PRO A 27 -18.30 -11.90 29.18
CA PRO A 27 -19.49 -11.07 29.18
C PRO A 27 -19.28 -9.73 29.92
N GLU A 28 -19.99 -8.70 29.46
CA GLU A 28 -19.85 -7.33 29.97
C GLU A 28 -18.43 -6.73 29.81
N GLN A 29 -17.65 -7.23 28.85
CA GLN A 29 -16.27 -6.78 28.59
C GLN A 29 -15.34 -6.93 29.80
N LYS A 30 -15.58 -7.91 30.67
CA LYS A 30 -14.77 -8.19 31.87
C LYS A 30 -13.59 -9.10 31.55
N ILE A 31 -12.40 -8.71 31.98
CA ILE A 31 -11.18 -9.51 31.82
C ILE A 31 -11.24 -10.73 32.72
N ALA A 32 -11.11 -11.91 32.13
CA ALA A 32 -11.06 -13.19 32.83
C ALA A 32 -9.66 -13.83 32.81
N GLY A 33 -8.81 -13.49 31.81
CA GLY A 33 -7.48 -14.03 31.68
C GLY A 33 -6.53 -13.06 31.01
N ALA A 34 -5.23 -13.19 31.31
CA ALA A 34 -4.16 -12.44 30.70
C ALA A 34 -2.89 -13.29 30.67
N ASN A 35 -2.15 -13.25 29.56
CA ASN A 35 -0.84 -13.86 29.51
C ASN A 35 0.23 -12.94 30.16
N PRO A 36 1.43 -13.44 30.46
CA PRO A 36 2.50 -12.64 31.08
C PRO A 36 2.85 -11.35 30.28
N ALA A 37 2.78 -11.41 28.95
CA ALA A 37 3.01 -10.24 28.12
C ALA A 37 1.93 -9.17 28.32
N ALA A 38 0.66 -9.54 28.53
CA ALA A 38 -0.42 -8.60 28.84
C ALA A 38 -0.27 -7.97 30.24
N GLU A 39 0.16 -8.74 31.23
CA GLU A 39 0.47 -8.19 32.56
C GLU A 39 1.60 -7.15 32.50
N GLN A 40 2.65 -7.45 31.75
CA GLN A 40 3.77 -6.52 31.52
C GLN A 40 3.33 -5.28 30.74
N PHE A 41 2.52 -5.49 29.69
CA PHE A 41 2.00 -4.42 28.82
C PHE A 41 1.12 -3.43 29.60
N LEU A 42 0.26 -3.93 30.50
CA LEU A 42 -0.64 -3.11 31.33
C LEU A 42 0.02 -2.60 32.62
N GLY A 43 1.21 -3.12 32.96
CA GLY A 43 1.88 -2.82 34.19
C GLY A 43 1.12 -3.30 35.44
N GLN A 44 0.20 -4.26 35.30
CA GLN A 44 -0.66 -4.77 36.37
C GLN A 44 -0.82 -6.29 36.23
N SER A 45 -0.77 -6.99 37.40
CA SER A 45 -0.98 -8.44 37.40
C SER A 45 -2.42 -8.84 37.14
N LEU A 46 -2.64 -10.06 36.62
CA LEU A 46 -3.98 -10.61 36.34
C LEU A 46 -4.90 -10.50 37.58
N ARG A 47 -4.39 -10.71 38.81
CA ARG A 47 -5.18 -10.56 40.04
C ARG A 47 -5.78 -9.17 40.21
N ARG A 48 -5.14 -8.14 39.68
CA ARG A 48 -5.59 -6.75 39.79
C ARG A 48 -6.56 -6.34 38.69
N ILE A 49 -6.41 -6.93 37.48
CA ILE A 49 -7.21 -6.59 36.32
C ILE A 49 -8.42 -7.52 36.11
N SER A 50 -8.41 -8.70 36.69
CA SER A 50 -9.50 -9.68 36.61
C SER A 50 -10.81 -9.09 37.14
N GLY A 51 -11.90 -9.29 36.38
CA GLY A 51 -13.22 -8.76 36.66
C GLY A 51 -13.44 -7.28 36.33
N ARG A 52 -12.40 -6.55 35.96
CA ARG A 52 -12.52 -5.16 35.49
C ARG A 52 -12.87 -5.12 34.01
N ARG A 53 -13.55 -4.06 33.59
CA ARG A 53 -13.86 -3.85 32.17
C ARG A 53 -12.62 -3.44 31.39
N LEU A 54 -12.46 -3.97 30.17
CA LEU A 54 -11.33 -3.68 29.30
C LEU A 54 -11.16 -2.16 29.07
N PHE A 55 -12.24 -1.45 28.78
CA PHE A 55 -12.23 -0.02 28.50
C PHE A 55 -12.06 0.90 29.72
N GLU A 56 -12.09 0.35 30.94
CA GLU A 56 -11.64 1.05 32.14
C GLU A 56 -10.13 1.06 32.29
N LEU A 57 -9.47 0.01 31.77
CA LEU A 57 -8.03 -0.13 31.80
C LEU A 57 -7.34 0.52 30.60
N ILE A 58 -8.03 0.57 29.45
CA ILE A 58 -7.50 1.15 28.22
C ILE A 58 -8.56 2.10 27.68
N ARG A 59 -8.26 3.39 27.68
CA ARG A 59 -9.15 4.42 27.14
C ARG A 59 -8.70 4.79 25.73
N PHE A 60 -9.48 4.38 24.73
CA PHE A 60 -9.24 4.75 23.34
C PHE A 60 -9.77 6.15 23.05
N ASP A 61 -9.03 6.92 22.25
CA ASP A 61 -9.42 8.27 21.84
C ASP A 61 -10.57 8.26 20.82
N GLU A 62 -10.83 7.11 20.17
CA GLU A 62 -11.90 6.93 19.19
C GLU A 62 -13.11 6.22 19.82
N PRO A 63 -14.23 6.92 20.10
CA PRO A 63 -15.43 6.32 20.70
C PRO A 63 -16.03 5.17 19.89
N ARG A 64 -15.95 5.26 18.53
CA ARG A 64 -16.45 4.23 17.62
C ARG A 64 -15.80 2.85 17.77
N LEU A 65 -14.58 2.81 18.32
CA LEU A 65 -13.90 1.53 18.60
C LEU A 65 -14.54 0.81 19.76
N ILE A 66 -15.05 1.53 20.75
CA ILE A 66 -15.72 0.97 21.92
C ILE A 66 -17.04 0.33 21.49
N ASP A 67 -17.84 1.07 20.70
CA ASP A 67 -19.14 0.57 20.20
C ASP A 67 -18.97 -0.71 19.36
N ARG A 68 -17.91 -0.76 18.52
CA ARG A 68 -17.61 -1.93 17.67
C ARG A 68 -16.99 -3.09 18.43
N ALA A 69 -16.29 -2.83 19.51
CA ALA A 69 -15.70 -3.87 20.34
C ALA A 69 -16.73 -4.53 21.27
N GLU A 70 -17.85 -3.88 21.53
CA GLU A 70 -19.01 -4.45 22.23
C GLU A 70 -19.83 -5.40 21.34
N ASP A 71 -19.68 -5.30 20.00
CA ASP A 71 -20.24 -6.28 19.06
C ASP A 71 -19.41 -7.56 19.08
N THR A 72 -19.95 -8.61 19.71
CA THR A 72 -19.23 -9.88 19.89
C THR A 72 -19.20 -10.75 18.64
N ASP A 73 -20.01 -10.46 17.63
CA ASP A 73 -20.18 -11.31 16.45
C ASP A 73 -19.17 -11.04 15.34
N SER A 74 -18.52 -9.87 15.37
CA SER A 74 -17.63 -9.45 14.30
C SER A 74 -16.18 -9.22 14.79
N PRO A 75 -15.16 -9.80 14.13
CA PRO A 75 -13.78 -9.52 14.50
C PRO A 75 -13.46 -8.04 14.21
N LEU A 76 -12.80 -7.39 15.16
CA LEU A 76 -12.32 -6.01 15.04
C LEU A 76 -10.79 -6.00 14.97
N SER A 77 -10.23 -5.32 13.97
CA SER A 77 -8.81 -5.01 13.91
C SER A 77 -8.63 -3.51 13.69
N ALA A 78 -7.93 -2.86 14.61
CA ALA A 78 -7.60 -1.45 14.55
C ALA A 78 -6.09 -1.29 14.74
N ARG A 79 -5.46 -0.52 13.88
CA ARG A 79 -4.01 -0.29 13.91
C ARG A 79 -3.72 1.17 14.17
N ASP A 80 -2.61 1.41 14.88
CA ASP A 80 -2.08 2.73 15.17
C ASP A 80 -3.09 3.67 15.86
N VAL A 81 -3.87 3.10 16.80
CA VAL A 81 -4.88 3.84 17.57
C VAL A 81 -4.31 4.45 18.82
N TRP A 82 -4.66 5.70 19.08
CA TRP A 82 -4.30 6.35 20.33
C TRP A 82 -5.13 5.84 21.49
N ALA A 83 -4.45 5.41 22.54
CA ALA A 83 -5.08 4.98 23.78
C ALA A 83 -4.29 5.48 24.99
N THR A 84 -5.00 5.69 26.10
CA THR A 84 -4.41 6.06 27.39
C THR A 84 -4.55 4.89 28.36
N ILE A 85 -3.42 4.41 28.87
CA ILE A 85 -3.34 3.36 29.90
C ILE A 85 -3.01 4.03 31.22
N PRO A 86 -3.85 3.89 32.28
CA PRO A 86 -3.60 4.48 33.57
C PRO A 86 -2.24 4.02 34.17
N GLY A 87 -1.39 4.98 34.51
CA GLY A 87 -0.05 4.72 35.02
C GLY A 87 1.06 4.61 33.97
N LEU A 88 0.71 4.42 32.68
CA LEU A 88 1.68 4.29 31.57
C LEU A 88 1.56 5.41 30.53
N GLY A 89 0.52 6.26 30.64
CA GLY A 89 0.32 7.40 29.77
C GLY A 89 -0.37 7.07 28.45
N ARG A 90 -0.31 8.01 27.50
CA ARG A 90 -0.89 7.91 26.17
C ARG A 90 0.07 7.21 25.22
N ARG A 91 -0.41 6.18 24.51
CA ARG A 91 0.39 5.35 23.58
C ARG A 91 -0.39 5.03 22.32
N ARG A 92 0.33 4.67 21.27
CA ARG A 92 -0.25 4.14 20.02
C ARG A 92 -0.27 2.63 20.10
N LEU A 93 -1.43 2.03 19.85
CA LEU A 93 -1.65 0.59 20.01
C LEU A 93 -2.22 -0.01 18.72
N ASP A 94 -1.80 -1.24 18.46
CA ASP A 94 -2.52 -2.14 17.55
C ASP A 94 -3.42 -3.05 18.38
N LEU A 95 -4.70 -3.07 18.05
CA LEU A 95 -5.75 -3.82 18.75
C LEU A 95 -6.38 -4.82 17.78
N THR A 96 -6.49 -6.08 18.21
CA THR A 96 -7.34 -7.06 17.53
C THR A 96 -8.25 -7.73 18.54
N ILE A 97 -9.54 -7.80 18.24
CA ILE A 97 -10.56 -8.48 19.04
C ILE A 97 -11.20 -9.52 18.16
N GLY A 98 -11.31 -10.76 18.63
CA GLY A 98 -11.99 -11.84 17.93
C GLY A 98 -12.79 -12.72 18.86
N PRO A 99 -13.94 -13.27 18.41
CA PRO A 99 -14.75 -14.19 19.20
C PRO A 99 -13.99 -15.50 19.45
N VAL A 100 -14.27 -16.14 20.58
CA VAL A 100 -13.79 -17.49 20.87
C VAL A 100 -14.67 -18.49 20.13
N ILE A 101 -14.08 -19.44 19.42
CA ILE A 101 -14.80 -20.51 18.72
C ILE A 101 -15.63 -21.30 19.74
N ASP A 102 -16.90 -21.56 19.44
CA ASP A 102 -17.87 -22.26 20.29
C ASP A 102 -18.27 -21.53 21.59
N ALA A 103 -17.81 -20.29 21.80
CA ALA A 103 -18.17 -19.47 22.95
C ALA A 103 -18.30 -17.98 22.55
N PRO A 104 -19.33 -17.56 21.80
CA PRO A 104 -19.40 -16.24 21.17
C PRO A 104 -19.47 -15.08 22.19
N GLU A 105 -19.87 -15.34 23.43
CA GLU A 105 -19.84 -14.36 24.53
C GLU A 105 -18.43 -14.07 25.07
N TRP A 106 -17.42 -14.83 24.60
CA TRP A 106 -16.01 -14.65 24.96
C TRP A 106 -15.19 -14.11 23.80
N GLN A 107 -14.31 -13.20 24.08
CA GLN A 107 -13.42 -12.60 23.09
C GLN A 107 -11.96 -12.75 23.50
N VAL A 108 -11.11 -12.96 22.50
CA VAL A 108 -9.65 -12.83 22.65
C VAL A 108 -9.25 -11.47 22.15
N VAL A 109 -8.59 -10.71 23.00
CA VAL A 109 -8.05 -9.38 22.70
C VAL A 109 -6.54 -9.45 22.66
N SER A 110 -5.95 -9.09 21.53
CA SER A 110 -4.50 -8.90 21.43
C SER A 110 -4.16 -7.42 21.33
N LEU A 111 -3.11 -7.03 22.08
CA LEU A 111 -2.60 -5.67 22.14
C LEU A 111 -1.12 -5.67 21.82
N GLN A 112 -0.70 -4.74 20.98
CA GLN A 112 0.70 -4.45 20.70
C GLN A 112 0.93 -2.95 20.81
N ASP A 113 2.06 -2.56 21.37
CA ASP A 113 2.48 -1.15 21.37
C ASP A 113 3.03 -0.81 19.99
N ALA A 114 2.29 0.02 19.24
CA ALA A 114 2.73 0.50 17.93
C ALA A 114 4.02 1.34 18.03
N SER A 115 4.26 1.96 19.22
CA SER A 115 5.49 2.70 19.52
C SER A 115 6.62 1.79 20.03
N ALA A 116 6.31 0.60 20.57
CA ALA A 116 7.34 -0.33 21.03
C ALA A 116 8.09 -1.00 19.88
N ALA A 117 7.47 -1.08 18.71
CA ALA A 117 8.19 -1.37 17.46
C ALA A 117 9.20 -0.25 17.13
N GLU A 118 8.93 0.98 17.57
CA GLU A 118 9.86 2.13 17.47
C GLU A 118 10.86 2.21 18.63
N ALA A 119 10.51 1.71 19.81
CA ALA A 119 11.29 1.87 21.06
C ALA A 119 12.16 0.66 21.45
N LEU A 120 12.05 -0.49 20.79
CA LEU A 120 13.03 -1.58 20.86
C LEU A 120 14.28 -1.30 20.01
N GLY A 121 14.36 -0.12 19.42
CA GLY A 121 15.54 0.47 18.78
C GLY A 121 16.40 1.19 19.81
N GLU A 122 16.99 0.50 20.75
CA GLU A 122 18.22 0.98 21.39
C GLU A 122 19.32 0.99 20.33
N ASP A 123 19.66 2.17 19.93
CA ASP A 123 20.61 2.61 18.91
C ASP A 123 19.92 2.93 17.57
N PRO A 124 19.75 4.25 17.22
CA PRO A 124 19.09 4.64 15.96
C PRO A 124 19.87 4.24 14.70
N GLY A 125 20.77 3.29 14.81
CA GLY A 125 21.65 2.84 13.73
C GLY A 125 21.67 1.33 13.45
N ARG A 126 21.06 0.43 14.24
CA ARG A 126 21.36 -1.01 14.06
C ARG A 126 20.22 -2.03 14.11
N SER A 127 19.04 -1.78 14.68
CA SER A 127 18.04 -2.85 14.89
C SER A 127 16.77 -2.75 14.06
N GLU A 128 16.29 -1.57 13.70
CA GLU A 128 15.15 -1.41 12.78
C GLU A 128 15.49 -1.82 11.35
N ASP A 129 16.76 -1.67 11.00
CA ASP A 129 17.28 -2.03 9.70
C ASP A 129 17.22 -3.56 9.41
N SER A 130 17.22 -4.45 10.40
CA SER A 130 17.32 -5.88 10.14
C SER A 130 15.97 -6.58 9.92
N VAL A 131 14.90 -6.18 10.63
CA VAL A 131 13.56 -6.80 10.45
C VAL A 131 12.77 -6.09 9.34
N LEU A 132 12.96 -4.79 9.17
CA LEU A 132 12.39 -4.02 8.06
C LEU A 132 13.14 -4.24 6.74
N ARG A 133 14.39 -4.66 6.79
CA ARG A 133 15.22 -5.05 5.64
C ARG A 133 14.96 -6.46 5.15
N ALA A 134 14.26 -7.31 5.91
CA ALA A 134 14.00 -8.69 5.48
C ALA A 134 13.37 -8.78 4.07
N PRO A 135 12.34 -8.01 3.68
CA PRO A 135 11.84 -8.02 2.30
C PRO A 135 12.81 -7.41 1.30
N GLU A 136 13.62 -6.41 1.69
CA GLU A 136 14.63 -5.81 0.82
C GLU A 136 15.83 -6.73 0.64
N ILE A 137 16.31 -7.37 1.71
CA ILE A 137 17.40 -8.36 1.68
C ILE A 137 16.96 -9.58 0.85
N LEU A 138 15.78 -10.15 1.12
CA LEU A 138 15.25 -11.28 0.36
C LEU A 138 15.12 -10.96 -1.14
N ALA A 139 14.67 -9.77 -1.49
CA ALA A 139 14.58 -9.39 -2.89
C ALA A 139 15.95 -9.22 -3.54
N HIS A 140 16.95 -8.68 -2.83
CA HIS A 140 18.33 -8.66 -3.33
C HIS A 140 18.90 -10.07 -3.48
N GLU A 141 18.64 -10.95 -2.52
CA GLU A 141 19.09 -12.34 -2.58
C GLU A 141 18.39 -13.15 -3.67
N ILE A 142 17.14 -12.84 -4.02
CA ILE A 142 16.45 -13.48 -5.16
C ILE A 142 16.91 -12.88 -6.49
N LYS A 143 17.15 -11.57 -6.57
CA LYS A 143 17.65 -10.92 -7.79
C LYS A 143 19.04 -11.40 -8.21
N ASN A 144 19.90 -11.72 -7.24
CA ASN A 144 21.25 -12.21 -7.52
C ASN A 144 21.24 -13.52 -8.35
N PRO A 145 20.57 -14.61 -7.95
CA PRO A 145 20.47 -15.81 -8.77
C PRO A 145 19.75 -15.57 -10.10
N LEU A 146 18.74 -14.69 -10.13
CA LEU A 146 18.06 -14.32 -11.37
C LEU A 146 19.01 -13.64 -12.35
N ALA A 147 19.87 -12.72 -11.88
CA ALA A 147 20.91 -12.11 -12.73
C ALA A 147 21.91 -13.16 -13.28
N GLY A 148 22.26 -14.18 -12.49
CA GLY A 148 23.06 -15.32 -12.92
C GLY A 148 22.36 -16.14 -14.02
N ILE A 149 21.09 -16.48 -13.85
CA ILE A 149 20.30 -17.21 -14.84
C ILE A 149 20.19 -16.41 -16.14
N ARG A 150 19.90 -15.10 -16.04
CA ARG A 150 19.85 -14.19 -17.20
C ARG A 150 21.17 -14.17 -17.95
N GLY A 151 22.30 -13.99 -17.23
CA GLY A 151 23.63 -14.00 -17.82
C GLY A 151 23.95 -15.31 -18.53
N ALA A 152 23.61 -16.46 -17.92
CA ALA A 152 23.79 -17.78 -18.51
C ALA A 152 22.92 -17.93 -19.79
N ALA A 153 21.65 -17.53 -19.76
CA ALA A 153 20.78 -17.56 -20.92
C ALA A 153 21.32 -16.69 -22.08
N GLN A 154 21.82 -15.49 -21.79
CA GLN A 154 22.41 -14.60 -22.79
C GLN A 154 23.71 -15.20 -23.40
N LEU A 155 24.56 -15.82 -22.60
CA LEU A 155 25.78 -16.48 -23.07
C LEU A 155 25.47 -17.70 -23.93
N LEU A 156 24.47 -18.50 -23.52
CA LEU A 156 23.98 -19.63 -24.31
C LEU A 156 23.39 -19.18 -25.64
N GLY A 157 22.59 -18.11 -25.65
CA GLY A 157 21.97 -17.54 -26.84
C GLY A 157 22.97 -17.11 -27.94
N ARG A 158 24.25 -16.85 -27.55
CA ARG A 158 25.35 -16.57 -28.51
C ARG A 158 25.98 -17.83 -29.11
N LYS A 159 25.76 -19.01 -28.50
CA LYS A 159 26.43 -20.26 -28.87
C LYS A 159 25.50 -21.30 -29.47
N VAL A 160 24.19 -21.13 -29.29
CA VAL A 160 23.18 -22.10 -29.76
C VAL A 160 22.65 -21.79 -31.15
N SER A 161 21.95 -22.73 -31.76
CA SER A 161 21.28 -22.59 -33.05
C SER A 161 20.20 -21.48 -32.99
N GLU A 162 19.78 -20.96 -34.14
CA GLU A 162 18.75 -19.93 -34.22
C GLU A 162 17.41 -20.38 -33.63
N LYS A 163 17.10 -21.69 -33.75
CA LYS A 163 15.92 -22.31 -33.16
C LYS A 163 15.97 -22.30 -31.62
N ASP A 164 17.12 -22.53 -31.03
CA ASP A 164 17.32 -22.59 -29.58
C ASP A 164 17.53 -21.18 -28.99
N ARG A 165 17.90 -20.20 -29.84
CA ARG A 165 18.02 -18.79 -29.43
C ARG A 165 16.69 -18.20 -28.96
N ALA A 166 15.56 -18.63 -29.55
CA ALA A 166 14.25 -18.24 -29.12
C ALA A 166 13.94 -18.71 -27.67
N LEU A 167 14.41 -19.91 -27.31
CA LEU A 167 14.26 -20.43 -25.94
C LEU A 167 15.11 -19.67 -24.93
N THR A 168 16.35 -19.33 -25.28
CA THR A 168 17.21 -18.52 -24.39
C THR A 168 16.68 -17.10 -24.22
N GLY A 169 16.07 -16.53 -25.25
CA GLY A 169 15.33 -15.27 -25.17
C GLY A 169 14.16 -15.35 -24.20
N LEU A 170 13.33 -16.38 -24.31
CA LEU A 170 12.20 -16.63 -23.42
C LEU A 170 12.64 -16.74 -21.95
N ILE A 171 13.76 -17.44 -21.67
CA ILE A 171 14.31 -17.54 -20.31
C ILE A 171 14.72 -16.16 -19.80
N ALA A 172 15.39 -15.34 -20.60
CA ALA A 172 15.81 -14.01 -20.20
C ALA A 172 14.60 -13.09 -19.92
N ASP A 173 13.58 -13.14 -20.78
CA ASP A 173 12.35 -12.37 -20.62
C ASP A 173 11.58 -12.76 -19.34
N GLU A 174 11.51 -14.05 -19.01
CA GLU A 174 10.85 -14.53 -17.80
C GLU A 174 11.62 -14.13 -16.52
N VAL A 175 12.95 -14.15 -16.57
CA VAL A 175 13.80 -13.65 -15.48
C VAL A 175 13.56 -12.15 -15.25
N ASP A 176 13.52 -11.35 -16.31
CA ASP A 176 13.23 -9.93 -16.21
C ASP A 176 11.83 -9.66 -15.65
N ARG A 177 10.87 -10.49 -16.04
CA ARG A 177 9.50 -10.45 -15.51
C ARG A 177 9.45 -10.74 -14.01
N ILE A 178 10.16 -11.76 -13.54
CA ILE A 178 10.23 -12.11 -12.10
C ILE A 178 10.92 -11.00 -11.32
N ALA A 179 12.03 -10.46 -11.84
CA ALA A 179 12.75 -9.36 -11.20
C ALA A 179 11.84 -8.12 -11.02
N LYS A 180 11.08 -7.75 -12.07
CA LYS A 180 10.10 -6.67 -12.00
C LYS A 180 9.00 -6.92 -10.95
N LEU A 181 8.49 -8.15 -10.87
CA LEU A 181 7.47 -8.55 -9.88
C LEU A 181 7.97 -8.35 -8.46
N ILE A 182 9.22 -8.74 -8.20
CA ILE A 182 9.88 -8.54 -6.89
C ILE A 182 9.98 -7.05 -6.56
N ASP A 183 10.35 -6.19 -7.52
CA ASP A 183 10.43 -4.74 -7.33
C ASP A 183 9.07 -4.11 -7.00
N GLU A 184 8.02 -4.53 -7.70
CA GLU A 184 6.66 -4.08 -7.47
C GLU A 184 6.16 -4.52 -6.08
N MET A 185 6.42 -5.78 -5.69
CA MET A 185 6.08 -6.27 -4.34
C MET A 185 6.84 -5.53 -3.24
N GLN A 186 8.13 -5.28 -3.42
CA GLN A 186 8.91 -4.46 -2.48
C GLN A 186 8.30 -3.07 -2.31
N THR A 187 7.96 -2.42 -3.43
CA THR A 187 7.39 -1.07 -3.39
C THR A 187 6.03 -1.08 -2.69
N LEU A 188 5.19 -2.11 -2.91
CA LEU A 188 3.92 -2.28 -2.22
C LEU A 188 4.09 -2.52 -0.71
N SER A 189 5.14 -3.23 -0.31
CA SER A 189 5.44 -3.57 1.10
C SER A 189 6.05 -2.41 1.90
N ARG A 190 6.67 -1.44 1.23
CA ARG A 190 7.31 -0.30 1.90
C ARG A 190 6.30 0.50 2.71
N ARG A 191 6.56 0.68 4.00
CA ARG A 191 5.73 1.51 4.91
C ARG A 191 6.08 2.99 4.81
N THR A 192 7.34 3.31 4.55
CA THR A 192 7.80 4.70 4.44
C THR A 192 7.58 5.23 3.03
N ALA A 193 6.80 6.29 2.90
CA ALA A 193 6.62 6.99 1.64
C ALA A 193 7.92 7.67 1.19
N ALA A 194 8.12 7.75 -0.12
CA ALA A 194 9.22 8.54 -0.67
C ALA A 194 9.06 10.02 -0.30
N PRO A 195 10.16 10.75 -0.07
CA PRO A 195 10.09 12.18 0.19
C PRO A 195 9.33 12.92 -0.92
N VAL A 196 8.40 13.79 -0.54
CA VAL A 196 7.64 14.61 -1.47
C VAL A 196 8.25 16.01 -1.56
N ALA A 197 8.31 16.55 -2.78
CA ALA A 197 8.83 17.88 -3.08
C ALA A 197 7.96 18.53 -4.17
N PRO A 198 8.06 19.85 -4.37
CA PRO A 198 7.45 20.50 -5.53
C PRO A 198 7.99 19.90 -6.82
N CYS A 199 7.11 19.34 -7.68
CA CYS A 199 7.51 18.77 -8.96
C CYS A 199 6.58 19.22 -10.10
N ASN A 200 7.15 19.28 -11.30
CA ASN A 200 6.41 19.64 -12.50
C ASN A 200 5.74 18.40 -13.10
N LEU A 201 4.41 18.40 -13.09
CA LEU A 201 3.62 17.26 -13.57
C LEU A 201 3.81 17.01 -15.07
N HIS A 202 3.93 18.06 -15.88
CA HIS A 202 4.14 17.92 -17.34
C HIS A 202 5.49 17.29 -17.68
N GLU A 203 6.51 17.59 -16.87
CA GLU A 203 7.83 16.95 -17.03
C GLU A 203 7.76 15.45 -16.72
N ALA A 204 7.07 15.07 -15.66
CA ALA A 204 6.86 13.67 -15.33
C ALA A 204 6.10 12.92 -16.46
N VAL A 205 5.07 13.56 -17.05
CA VAL A 205 4.34 12.98 -18.20
C VAL A 205 5.27 12.79 -19.40
N ARG A 206 6.08 13.81 -19.76
CA ARG A 206 7.00 13.71 -20.90
C ARG A 206 8.07 12.62 -20.70
N ARG A 207 8.60 12.48 -19.49
CA ARG A 207 9.55 11.40 -19.16
C ARG A 207 8.91 10.02 -19.28
N ALA A 208 7.73 9.82 -18.72
CA ALA A 208 7.01 8.56 -18.83
C ALA A 208 6.66 8.23 -20.31
N ARG A 209 6.17 9.21 -21.07
CA ARG A 209 5.90 9.06 -22.49
C ARG A 209 7.14 8.65 -23.27
N ALA A 210 8.27 9.31 -23.07
CA ALA A 210 9.53 8.97 -23.78
C ALA A 210 9.93 7.51 -23.53
N ILE A 211 9.73 6.98 -22.32
CA ILE A 211 10.00 5.57 -21.99
C ILE A 211 9.04 4.63 -22.75
N ILE A 212 7.76 4.98 -22.82
CA ILE A 212 6.74 4.18 -23.51
C ILE A 212 6.97 4.19 -25.02
N ASP A 213 7.27 5.36 -25.59
CA ASP A 213 7.57 5.54 -27.03
C ASP A 213 8.83 4.74 -27.43
N ALA A 214 9.88 4.77 -26.62
CA ALA A 214 11.11 4.00 -26.83
C ALA A 214 10.86 2.47 -26.79
N ALA A 215 9.89 2.01 -26.02
CA ALA A 215 9.49 0.60 -26.02
C ALA A 215 8.69 0.17 -27.27
N GLY A 216 8.28 1.12 -28.14
CA GLY A 216 7.59 0.86 -29.40
C GLY A 216 6.23 0.18 -29.26
N LYS A 217 5.61 0.28 -28.11
CA LYS A 217 4.42 -0.52 -27.73
C LYS A 217 3.12 0.26 -27.65
N ALA A 218 3.16 1.59 -27.75
CA ALA A 218 1.97 2.43 -27.58
C ALA A 218 1.49 3.08 -28.86
N PRO A 219 0.16 3.28 -29.01
CA PRO A 219 -0.38 4.21 -29.97
C PRO A 219 0.04 5.64 -29.64
N ARG A 220 -0.21 6.58 -30.56
CA ARG A 220 0.09 8.00 -30.34
C ARG A 220 -0.61 8.50 -29.06
N ILE A 221 0.20 9.02 -28.11
CA ILE A 221 -0.29 9.64 -26.89
C ILE A 221 -0.53 11.14 -27.19
N GLU A 222 -1.76 11.58 -27.04
CA GLU A 222 -2.15 12.99 -27.16
C GLU A 222 -2.04 13.69 -25.80
N GLU A 223 -1.45 14.88 -25.78
CA GLU A 223 -1.24 15.68 -24.57
C GLU A 223 -2.16 16.91 -24.59
N GLU A 224 -3.02 17.02 -23.59
CA GLU A 224 -3.91 18.16 -23.36
C GLU A 224 -3.56 18.82 -22.03
N PHE A 225 -2.58 19.69 -22.05
CA PHE A 225 -2.04 20.30 -20.84
C PHE A 225 -2.61 21.68 -20.56
N ASP A 226 -2.93 21.94 -19.31
CA ASP A 226 -3.13 23.30 -18.78
C ASP A 226 -1.76 23.94 -18.58
N PRO A 227 -1.37 24.93 -19.40
CA PRO A 227 -0.05 25.55 -19.31
C PRO A 227 0.17 26.36 -18.04
N SER A 228 -0.90 26.70 -17.35
CA SER A 228 -0.86 27.49 -16.09
C SER A 228 -0.78 26.61 -14.84
N LEU A 229 -0.67 25.28 -15.00
CA LEU A 229 -0.72 24.35 -13.88
C LEU A 229 0.47 24.59 -12.91
N PRO A 230 0.20 24.87 -11.64
CA PRO A 230 1.26 25.03 -10.65
C PRO A 230 1.91 23.69 -10.30
N PRO A 231 3.11 23.69 -9.68
CA PRO A 231 3.76 22.46 -9.23
C PRO A 231 2.90 21.66 -8.26
N VAL A 232 2.94 20.34 -8.38
CA VAL A 232 2.33 19.40 -7.42
C VAL A 232 3.30 19.08 -6.29
N LEU A 233 2.76 18.80 -5.11
CA LEU A 233 3.55 18.22 -4.03
C LEU A 233 3.59 16.70 -4.22
N GLY A 234 4.75 16.16 -4.62
CA GLY A 234 4.88 14.74 -4.93
C GLY A 234 6.33 14.29 -5.08
N SER A 235 6.51 13.05 -5.52
CA SER A 235 7.79 12.50 -5.92
C SER A 235 7.80 12.33 -7.45
N THR A 236 8.75 12.95 -8.14
CA THR A 236 8.85 12.88 -9.60
C THR A 236 8.99 11.44 -10.08
N ASP A 237 9.80 10.62 -9.42
CA ASP A 237 10.00 9.23 -9.81
C ASP A 237 8.74 8.38 -9.56
N ALA A 238 8.03 8.63 -8.46
CA ALA A 238 6.74 7.99 -8.20
C ALA A 238 5.69 8.38 -9.25
N LEU A 239 5.63 9.65 -9.66
CA LEU A 239 4.73 10.11 -10.71
C LEU A 239 5.06 9.48 -12.06
N VAL A 240 6.35 9.39 -12.43
CA VAL A 240 6.80 8.71 -13.65
C VAL A 240 6.37 7.24 -13.62
N GLN A 241 6.57 6.55 -12.48
CA GLN A 241 6.18 5.14 -12.33
C GLN A 241 4.65 4.96 -12.44
N VAL A 242 3.86 5.83 -11.81
CA VAL A 242 2.39 5.87 -11.94
C VAL A 242 1.98 6.00 -13.40
N LEU A 243 2.57 6.95 -14.10
CA LEU A 243 2.28 7.22 -15.52
C LEU A 243 2.69 6.06 -16.42
N ILE A 244 3.86 5.44 -16.22
CA ILE A 244 4.28 4.26 -16.98
C ILE A 244 3.27 3.13 -16.82
N ASN A 245 2.78 2.86 -15.60
CA ASN A 245 1.79 1.82 -15.36
C ASN A 245 0.46 2.13 -16.05
N LEU A 246 -0.05 3.36 -15.94
CA LEU A 246 -1.32 3.74 -16.59
C LEU A 246 -1.22 3.76 -18.11
N LEU A 247 -0.15 4.33 -18.67
CA LEU A 247 0.07 4.40 -20.10
C LEU A 247 0.30 3.01 -20.71
N SER A 248 1.02 2.11 -20.02
CA SER A 248 1.19 0.73 -20.45
C SER A 248 -0.15 -0.02 -20.46
N ASN A 249 -0.99 0.19 -19.43
CA ASN A 249 -2.31 -0.39 -19.35
C ASN A 249 -3.22 0.13 -20.47
N ALA A 250 -3.21 1.43 -20.73
CA ALA A 250 -3.94 2.07 -21.82
C ALA A 250 -3.50 1.54 -23.21
N ALA A 251 -2.18 1.43 -23.43
CA ALA A 251 -1.63 0.90 -24.67
C ALA A 251 -2.01 -0.57 -24.92
N GLU A 252 -2.03 -1.37 -23.87
CA GLU A 252 -2.47 -2.76 -23.97
C GLU A 252 -3.98 -2.88 -24.23
N ALA A 253 -4.79 -2.10 -23.52
CA ALA A 253 -6.25 -2.09 -23.67
C ALA A 253 -6.66 -1.63 -25.09
N SER A 254 -5.98 -0.63 -25.64
CA SER A 254 -6.29 -0.07 -26.97
C SER A 254 -5.75 -0.91 -28.15
N ARG A 255 -4.94 -1.94 -27.92
CA ARG A 255 -4.22 -2.67 -28.97
C ARG A 255 -5.13 -3.34 -30.01
N GLY A 256 -6.36 -3.67 -29.64
CA GLY A 256 -7.35 -4.31 -30.53
C GLY A 256 -8.29 -3.32 -31.21
N GLU A 257 -8.18 -2.05 -30.89
CA GLU A 257 -9.10 -1.04 -31.44
C GLU A 257 -8.68 -0.62 -32.85
N PRO A 258 -9.66 -0.35 -33.74
CA PRO A 258 -9.38 0.11 -35.12
C PRO A 258 -8.62 1.44 -35.16
N ASN A 259 -8.84 2.30 -34.19
CA ASN A 259 -8.20 3.60 -34.06
C ASN A 259 -7.80 3.82 -32.58
N PRO A 260 -6.69 3.23 -32.17
CA PRO A 260 -6.27 3.27 -30.76
C PRO A 260 -5.85 4.70 -30.37
N ARG A 261 -6.41 5.22 -29.30
CA ARG A 261 -6.14 6.57 -28.79
C ARG A 261 -5.90 6.57 -27.30
N ILE A 262 -4.88 7.31 -26.89
CA ILE A 262 -4.57 7.58 -25.49
C ILE A 262 -4.44 9.09 -25.34
N ILE A 263 -5.13 9.66 -24.34
CA ILE A 263 -5.08 11.09 -24.04
C ILE A 263 -4.63 11.28 -22.61
N VAL A 264 -3.63 12.14 -22.42
CA VAL A 264 -3.19 12.59 -21.09
C VAL A 264 -3.59 14.05 -20.94
N ARG A 265 -4.47 14.33 -19.97
CA ARG A 265 -4.96 15.68 -19.71
C ARG A 265 -4.55 16.12 -18.30
N THR A 266 -4.16 17.39 -18.19
CA THR A 266 -3.94 18.01 -16.89
C THR A 266 -4.81 19.26 -16.78
N ARG A 267 -5.36 19.50 -15.59
CA ARG A 267 -6.12 20.73 -15.31
C ARG A 267 -6.06 21.11 -13.84
N PHE A 268 -6.27 22.40 -13.59
CA PHE A 268 -6.53 22.90 -12.26
C PHE A 268 -8.04 22.87 -11.97
N SER A 269 -8.44 22.14 -10.94
CA SER A 269 -9.86 21.97 -10.57
C SER A 269 -10.19 22.84 -9.36
N SER A 270 -10.55 24.09 -9.62
CA SER A 270 -10.88 25.05 -8.54
C SER A 270 -12.23 24.80 -7.87
N GLY A 271 -13.14 24.06 -8.51
CA GLY A 271 -14.51 23.81 -8.03
C GLY A 271 -14.70 22.51 -7.24
N LEU A 272 -13.86 21.51 -7.42
CA LEU A 272 -13.98 20.22 -6.77
C LEU A 272 -12.99 20.14 -5.58
N GLN A 273 -13.50 20.30 -4.37
CA GLN A 273 -12.70 20.12 -3.17
C GLN A 273 -12.69 18.63 -2.79
N LEU A 274 -11.83 17.84 -3.44
CA LEU A 274 -11.53 16.50 -2.96
C LEU A 274 -10.59 16.64 -1.76
N HIS A 275 -11.02 16.10 -0.62
CA HIS A 275 -10.22 16.11 0.59
C HIS A 275 -9.64 14.71 0.80
N ALA A 276 -8.31 14.62 0.80
CA ALA A 276 -7.61 13.47 1.39
C ALA A 276 -7.37 13.78 2.88
N VAL A 277 -7.39 12.76 3.71
CA VAL A 277 -7.04 12.92 5.12
C VAL A 277 -5.55 12.57 5.26
N SER A 278 -4.74 13.59 5.57
CA SER A 278 -3.35 13.41 5.95
C SER A 278 -3.19 13.93 7.38
N ASP A 279 -2.67 13.12 8.27
CA ASP A 279 -2.46 13.45 9.69
C ASP A 279 -3.71 14.05 10.38
N GLY A 280 -4.91 13.54 10.03
CA GLY A 280 -6.17 14.01 10.58
C GLY A 280 -6.65 15.38 10.04
N LYS A 281 -5.95 15.98 9.06
CA LYS A 281 -6.34 17.24 8.44
C LYS A 281 -6.76 17.06 6.98
N PRO A 282 -7.85 17.69 6.53
CA PRO A 282 -8.25 17.62 5.14
C PRO A 282 -7.23 18.33 4.24
N VAL A 283 -6.77 17.65 3.20
CA VAL A 283 -5.87 18.19 2.18
C VAL A 283 -6.67 18.47 0.92
N ARG A 284 -6.52 19.66 0.34
CA ARG A 284 -7.13 19.98 -0.95
C ARG A 284 -6.35 19.37 -2.08
N LEU A 285 -7.04 18.78 -3.05
CA LEU A 285 -6.46 18.11 -4.22
C LEU A 285 -6.91 18.83 -5.51
N PRO A 286 -6.45 20.07 -5.77
CA PRO A 286 -6.95 20.87 -6.88
C PRO A 286 -6.34 20.50 -8.23
N ILE A 287 -5.30 19.67 -8.27
CA ILE A 287 -4.61 19.31 -9.52
C ILE A 287 -5.09 17.95 -9.97
N GLU A 288 -5.67 17.90 -11.16
CA GLU A 288 -6.10 16.66 -11.81
C GLU A 288 -5.15 16.30 -12.96
N LEU A 289 -4.71 15.04 -12.93
CA LEU A 289 -4.10 14.33 -14.05
C LEU A 289 -5.06 13.24 -14.49
N ARG A 290 -5.45 13.23 -15.76
CA ARG A 290 -6.34 12.22 -16.33
C ARG A 290 -5.63 11.47 -17.46
N VAL A 291 -5.63 10.15 -17.38
CA VAL A 291 -5.21 9.26 -18.46
C VAL A 291 -6.46 8.58 -19.00
N SER A 292 -6.68 8.70 -20.30
CA SER A 292 -7.87 8.17 -20.98
C SER A 292 -7.46 7.26 -22.13
N ASP A 293 -8.13 6.13 -22.28
CA ASP A 293 -7.99 5.22 -23.43
C ASP A 293 -9.37 4.84 -23.98
N ASN A 294 -9.40 4.52 -25.26
CA ASN A 294 -10.61 4.09 -25.96
C ASN A 294 -10.71 2.56 -26.08
N GLY A 295 -10.04 1.81 -25.22
CA GLY A 295 -10.12 0.36 -25.15
C GLY A 295 -11.47 -0.16 -24.63
N PRO A 296 -11.64 -1.49 -24.52
CA PRO A 296 -12.91 -2.12 -24.12
C PRO A 296 -13.34 -1.79 -22.68
N GLY A 297 -12.44 -1.21 -21.89
CA GLY A 297 -12.69 -0.88 -20.48
C GLY A 297 -12.49 -2.06 -19.53
N VAL A 298 -13.02 -1.90 -18.33
CA VAL A 298 -12.94 -2.90 -17.25
C VAL A 298 -14.29 -3.58 -17.09
N ASP A 299 -14.28 -4.91 -16.93
CA ASP A 299 -15.47 -5.70 -16.61
C ASP A 299 -16.20 -5.09 -15.41
N PRO A 300 -17.52 -4.82 -15.51
CA PRO A 300 -18.31 -4.28 -14.42
C PRO A 300 -18.16 -5.03 -13.09
N ALA A 301 -18.06 -6.37 -13.14
CA ALA A 301 -17.88 -7.21 -11.97
C ALA A 301 -16.53 -7.00 -11.24
N MET A 302 -15.54 -6.44 -11.92
CA MET A 302 -14.20 -6.22 -11.38
C MET A 302 -13.91 -4.76 -11.02
N ARG A 303 -14.79 -3.82 -11.34
CA ARG A 303 -14.54 -2.37 -11.19
C ARG A 303 -14.13 -1.97 -9.77
N ASP A 304 -14.74 -2.57 -8.78
CA ASP A 304 -14.45 -2.25 -7.37
C ASP A 304 -13.11 -2.83 -6.88
N HIS A 305 -12.60 -3.85 -7.58
CA HIS A 305 -11.41 -4.61 -7.20
C HIS A 305 -10.16 -4.32 -8.04
N ILE A 306 -10.24 -3.47 -9.08
CA ILE A 306 -9.12 -3.23 -10.03
C ILE A 306 -7.84 -2.70 -9.37
N PHE A 307 -7.96 -2.10 -8.20
CA PHE A 307 -6.84 -1.59 -7.42
C PHE A 307 -6.32 -2.58 -6.37
N GLU A 308 -6.91 -3.77 -6.26
CA GLU A 308 -6.42 -4.82 -5.36
C GLU A 308 -5.23 -5.54 -5.99
N PRO A 309 -4.23 -5.93 -5.17
CA PRO A 309 -3.11 -6.72 -5.66
C PRO A 309 -3.57 -8.06 -6.27
N PHE A 310 -2.90 -8.48 -7.35
CA PHE A 310 -3.14 -9.73 -8.07
C PHE A 310 -4.47 -9.81 -8.83
N VAL A 311 -5.28 -8.76 -8.85
CA VAL A 311 -6.50 -8.69 -9.65
C VAL A 311 -6.15 -8.32 -11.10
N THR A 312 -6.44 -9.23 -12.05
CA THR A 312 -6.17 -9.03 -13.48
C THR A 312 -7.05 -9.91 -14.35
N THR A 313 -7.49 -9.38 -15.50
CA THR A 313 -8.13 -10.15 -16.58
C THR A 313 -7.13 -10.60 -17.64
N LYS A 314 -5.89 -10.13 -17.56
CA LYS A 314 -4.85 -10.37 -18.58
C LYS A 314 -4.14 -11.71 -18.33
N LYS A 315 -4.00 -12.54 -19.38
CA LYS A 315 -3.30 -13.85 -19.31
C LYS A 315 -1.83 -13.72 -18.85
N SER A 316 -1.15 -12.63 -19.19
CA SER A 316 0.25 -12.36 -18.81
C SER A 316 0.39 -11.26 -17.75
N GLY A 317 -0.71 -10.68 -17.29
CA GLY A 317 -0.73 -9.62 -16.28
C GLY A 317 -0.50 -10.17 -14.88
N GLN A 318 0.28 -9.45 -14.07
CA GLN A 318 0.57 -9.83 -12.68
C GLN A 318 -0.44 -9.24 -11.68
N GLY A 319 -1.29 -8.30 -12.12
CA GLY A 319 -2.29 -7.64 -11.28
C GLY A 319 -1.71 -6.70 -10.21
N LEU A 320 -0.45 -6.29 -10.31
CA LEU A 320 0.21 -5.42 -9.34
C LEU A 320 0.25 -3.94 -9.77
N GLY A 321 0.18 -3.66 -11.07
CA GLY A 321 0.38 -2.32 -11.61
C GLY A 321 -0.60 -1.27 -11.06
N LEU A 322 -1.91 -1.54 -11.03
CA LEU A 322 -2.91 -0.61 -10.50
C LEU A 322 -2.87 -0.52 -8.97
N ALA A 323 -2.57 -1.61 -8.27
CA ALA A 323 -2.34 -1.59 -6.82
C ALA A 323 -1.15 -0.68 -6.46
N LEU A 324 -0.07 -0.77 -7.25
CA LEU A 324 1.10 0.09 -7.11
C LEU A 324 0.76 1.56 -7.38
N VAL A 325 -0.01 1.83 -8.43
CA VAL A 325 -0.50 3.19 -8.73
C VAL A 325 -1.27 3.76 -7.54
N ARG A 326 -2.24 3.00 -6.99
CA ARG A 326 -3.03 3.44 -5.82
C ARG A 326 -2.14 3.73 -4.61
N LYS A 327 -1.15 2.87 -4.35
CA LYS A 327 -0.20 3.09 -3.26
C LYS A 327 0.64 4.35 -3.48
N LEU A 328 1.30 4.50 -4.62
CA LEU A 328 2.16 5.66 -4.89
C LEU A 328 1.39 6.98 -4.86
N VAL A 329 0.17 7.00 -5.41
CA VAL A 329 -0.71 8.19 -5.35
C VAL A 329 -1.10 8.52 -3.91
N ARG A 330 -1.44 7.51 -3.10
CA ARG A 330 -1.76 7.69 -1.67
C ARG A 330 -0.54 8.16 -0.88
N ASP A 331 0.65 7.64 -1.15
CA ASP A 331 1.90 8.05 -0.51
C ASP A 331 2.24 9.53 -0.78
N MET A 332 1.73 10.10 -1.88
CA MET A 332 1.78 11.52 -2.21
C MET A 332 0.56 12.32 -1.69
N ASN A 333 -0.24 11.75 -0.78
CA ASN A 333 -1.49 12.34 -0.30
C ASN A 333 -2.51 12.65 -1.42
N GLY A 334 -2.43 11.95 -2.54
CA GLY A 334 -3.35 12.06 -3.66
C GLY A 334 -4.48 11.04 -3.60
N ARG A 335 -5.37 11.11 -4.59
CA ARG A 335 -6.47 10.17 -4.79
C ARG A 335 -6.52 9.73 -6.25
N ILE A 336 -6.76 8.44 -6.48
CA ILE A 336 -7.05 7.90 -7.80
C ILE A 336 -8.47 7.36 -7.85
N THR A 337 -9.16 7.61 -8.98
CA THR A 337 -10.48 7.06 -9.29
C THR A 337 -10.50 6.56 -10.73
N HIS A 338 -11.45 5.69 -11.04
CA HIS A 338 -11.68 5.13 -12.36
C HIS A 338 -13.11 5.43 -12.79
N GLU A 339 -13.30 5.78 -14.06
CA GLU A 339 -14.60 6.05 -14.65
C GLU A 339 -14.65 5.43 -16.06
N ARG A 340 -15.84 4.96 -16.47
CA ARG A 340 -16.14 4.55 -17.83
C ARG A 340 -17.19 5.46 -18.41
N GLU A 341 -16.85 6.17 -19.47
CA GLU A 341 -17.78 6.94 -20.28
C GLU A 341 -18.21 6.08 -21.46
N GLU A 342 -19.49 5.76 -21.53
CA GLU A 342 -20.07 5.00 -22.63
C GLU A 342 -20.46 5.94 -23.76
N ASP A 343 -20.05 5.63 -25.00
CA ASP A 343 -20.52 6.40 -26.15
C ASP A 343 -21.96 5.98 -26.48
N SER A 344 -22.90 6.93 -26.45
CA SER A 344 -24.30 6.71 -26.78
C SER A 344 -24.52 6.27 -28.27
N ARG A 345 -23.48 6.28 -29.10
CA ARG A 345 -23.52 5.97 -30.51
C ARG A 345 -22.94 4.61 -30.90
N GLY A 346 -22.45 3.80 -29.94
CA GLY A 346 -21.85 2.50 -30.22
C GLY A 346 -21.22 1.81 -29.03
N PRO A 347 -20.63 0.63 -29.22
CA PRO A 347 -19.91 -0.08 -28.15
C PRO A 347 -18.59 0.58 -27.73
N SER A 348 -18.23 1.67 -28.42
CA SER A 348 -17.03 2.45 -28.15
C SER A 348 -17.26 3.33 -26.92
N GLY A 349 -16.33 3.33 -26.00
CA GLY A 349 -16.37 4.19 -24.83
C GLY A 349 -14.98 4.59 -24.41
N TRP A 350 -14.87 5.47 -23.42
CA TRP A 350 -13.60 5.91 -22.89
C TRP A 350 -13.41 5.40 -21.47
N THR A 351 -12.23 4.87 -21.19
CA THR A 351 -11.82 4.54 -19.81
C THR A 351 -10.95 5.68 -19.29
N HIS A 352 -11.30 6.21 -18.15
CA HIS A 352 -10.60 7.32 -17.53
C HIS A 352 -10.04 6.91 -16.16
N PHE A 353 -8.76 7.19 -15.97
CA PHE A 353 -8.14 7.18 -14.66
C PHE A 353 -7.85 8.62 -14.25
N HIS A 354 -8.47 9.06 -13.16
CA HIS A 354 -8.34 10.40 -12.60
C HIS A 354 -7.45 10.35 -11.38
N ILE A 355 -6.37 11.11 -11.39
CA ILE A 355 -5.47 11.28 -10.26
C ILE A 355 -5.58 12.72 -9.78
N HIS A 356 -5.91 12.89 -8.51
CA HIS A 356 -5.96 14.19 -7.87
C HIS A 356 -4.78 14.33 -6.91
N LEU A 357 -4.06 15.44 -7.02
CA LEU A 357 -2.82 15.68 -6.29
C LEU A 357 -2.88 16.99 -5.50
N PRO A 358 -2.16 17.06 -4.38
CA PRO A 358 -2.02 18.30 -3.60
C PRO A 358 -1.13 19.30 -4.32
N LEU A 359 -1.44 20.57 -4.12
CA LEU A 359 -0.63 21.69 -4.58
C LEU A 359 0.64 21.79 -3.73
N ALA A 360 1.79 21.99 -4.37
CA ALA A 360 2.96 22.42 -3.64
C ALA A 360 2.76 23.85 -3.11
N GLN A 361 2.68 24.00 -1.80
CA GLN A 361 2.62 25.33 -1.21
C GLN A 361 3.96 26.03 -1.43
N GLU A 362 3.94 27.22 -2.02
CA GLU A 362 5.13 28.07 -1.98
C GLU A 362 5.50 28.33 -0.50
N PRO A 363 6.80 28.21 -0.13
CA PRO A 363 7.21 28.64 1.20
C PRO A 363 6.74 30.08 1.39
N ARG A 364 5.89 30.32 2.39
CA ARG A 364 5.47 31.68 2.75
C ARG A 364 6.72 32.52 2.85
N ARG A 365 6.94 33.43 1.91
CA ARG A 365 7.94 34.50 2.05
C ARG A 365 7.59 35.21 3.34
N SER A 366 8.41 35.00 4.37
CA SER A 366 8.33 35.78 5.59
C SER A 366 8.34 37.26 5.15
N SER A 367 7.25 37.95 5.40
CA SER A 367 7.19 39.40 5.23
C SER A 367 8.30 39.97 6.12
N ARG A 368 9.45 40.28 5.49
CA ARG A 368 10.47 41.11 6.13
C ARG A 368 9.77 42.38 6.53
N SER A 369 9.61 42.53 7.83
CA SER A 369 9.27 43.80 8.51
C SER A 369 10.01 44.94 7.84
N ARG A 370 9.26 45.80 7.16
CA ARG A 370 9.67 47.19 6.96
C ARG A 370 9.52 47.86 8.33
N ALA A 371 10.60 47.87 9.09
CA ALA A 371 10.83 48.85 10.12
C ALA A 371 11.92 49.80 9.59
N ALA A 372 11.53 50.98 9.21
CA ALA A 372 12.34 52.19 9.10
C ALA A 372 11.88 53.12 10.19
#